data_d4376eaa5a74d169a472aeb40644a3b4
#
_entry.id   d4376eaa5a74d169a472aeb40644a3b4
#
_cell.length_a   1.000
_cell.length_b   1.000
_cell.length_c   1.000
_cell.angle_alpha   90.00
_cell.angle_beta   90.00
_cell.angle_gamma   90.00
#
_symmetry.space_group_name_H-M   'P 1'
#
loop_
_entity.id
_entity.type
_entity.pdbx_description
1 polymer ?
#
loop_
_entity_poly.entity_id
_entity_poly.type
_entity_poly.pdbx_seq_one_letter_code
_entity_poly.pdbx_strand_id
1 'polypeptide(L)'
;NNPEIFEKATYFFTIQQFVNQKRGLEYVNDRTMAARKLMFDTEKDGWAKELLDFIGIKEESLGKVLPTDSVIGKIRRFGTVEFTEEVPVILGGHDCDLGIVGLGVGDEREPVIADITGTYDHLAYLAKGNLNLKKRRPEGKVESYSGPLKNTSVCIGAFTTSGALLEWFMKEIIGDTS
;
A
#
# COMPACT_ATOMS: atom_id res chain seq x y z
N ASN A 1 7.21 16.99 16.01
CA ASN A 1 7.23 18.12 15.09
C ASN A 1 8.64 18.69 15.04
N ASN A 2 9.28 18.60 13.89
CA ASN A 2 10.64 19.08 13.68
C ASN A 2 10.71 19.84 12.34
N PRO A 3 10.36 21.13 12.32
CA PRO A 3 10.29 21.93 11.10
C PRO A 3 11.62 22.03 10.37
N GLU A 4 12.74 22.06 11.09
CA GLU A 4 14.07 22.13 10.47
C GLU A 4 14.42 20.91 9.63
N ILE A 5 13.95 19.71 10.03
CA ILE A 5 14.12 18.49 9.25
C ILE A 5 13.23 18.54 8.02
N PHE A 6 11.99 19.02 8.17
CA PHE A 6 11.05 19.14 7.06
C PHE A 6 11.58 20.09 5.97
N GLU A 7 12.07 21.27 6.36
CA GLU A 7 12.62 22.27 5.43
C GLU A 7 13.86 21.79 4.67
N LYS A 8 14.69 20.93 5.31
CA LYS A 8 15.90 20.37 4.72
C LYS A 8 15.65 19.08 3.94
N ALA A 9 14.46 18.49 4.06
CA ALA A 9 14.15 17.22 3.42
C ALA A 9 14.02 17.38 1.91
N THR A 10 14.80 16.63 1.16
CA THR A 10 14.71 16.55 -0.30
C THR A 10 13.68 15.53 -0.75
N TYR A 11 13.53 14.45 0.03
CA TYR A 11 12.65 13.31 -0.30
C TYR A 11 11.86 12.85 0.90
N PHE A 12 10.62 12.41 0.65
CA PHE A 12 9.73 11.80 1.65
C PHE A 12 9.42 10.37 1.24
N PHE A 13 10.21 9.45 1.75
CA PHE A 13 10.16 8.04 1.40
C PHE A 13 9.17 7.22 2.24
N THR A 14 8.58 6.20 1.62
CA THR A 14 8.17 5.00 2.32
C THR A 14 9.39 4.12 2.60
N ILE A 15 9.24 3.15 3.50
CA ILE A 15 10.32 2.16 3.76
C ILE A 15 10.72 1.44 2.46
N GLN A 16 9.76 1.08 1.62
CA GLN A 16 10.00 0.45 0.32
C GLN A 16 10.90 1.32 -0.57
N GLN A 17 10.58 2.61 -0.72
CA GLN A 17 11.37 3.54 -1.52
C GLN A 17 12.79 3.72 -0.96
N PHE A 18 12.90 3.84 0.37
CA PHE A 18 14.20 3.95 1.02
C PHE A 18 15.08 2.74 0.74
N VAL A 19 14.54 1.53 0.87
CA VAL A 19 15.26 0.29 0.59
C VAL A 19 15.68 0.20 -0.87
N ASN A 20 14.81 0.57 -1.81
CA ASN A 20 15.13 0.59 -3.24
C ASN A 20 16.25 1.59 -3.55
N GLN A 21 16.16 2.80 -3.04
CA GLN A 21 17.18 3.84 -3.20
C GLN A 21 18.54 3.40 -2.63
N LYS A 22 18.56 2.73 -1.47
CA LYS A 22 19.81 2.18 -0.90
C LYS A 22 20.45 1.08 -1.74
N ARG A 23 19.74 0.51 -2.69
CA ARG A 23 20.22 -0.47 -3.66
C ARG A 23 20.56 0.13 -5.02
N GLY A 24 20.51 1.45 -5.15
CA GLY A 24 20.78 2.13 -6.43
C GLY A 24 19.62 2.01 -7.43
N LEU A 25 18.43 1.61 -6.97
CA LEU A 25 17.22 1.56 -7.79
C LEU A 25 16.50 2.90 -7.76
N GLU A 26 15.61 3.12 -8.73
CA GLU A 26 14.77 4.30 -8.74
C GLU A 26 13.86 4.34 -7.51
N TYR A 27 13.64 5.54 -6.94
CA TYR A 27 12.68 5.73 -5.88
C TYR A 27 11.31 6.04 -6.48
N VAL A 28 10.55 5.01 -6.64
CA VAL A 28 9.20 5.06 -7.20
C VAL A 28 8.20 4.51 -6.19
N ASN A 29 6.95 4.89 -6.31
CA ASN A 29 5.85 4.27 -5.59
C ASN A 29 5.04 3.40 -6.54
N ASP A 30 4.45 2.35 -6.02
CA ASP A 30 3.26 1.77 -6.60
C ASP A 30 2.01 2.55 -6.15
N ARG A 31 0.89 2.31 -6.82
CA ARG A 31 -0.37 3.03 -6.57
C ARG A 31 -0.90 2.80 -5.15
N THR A 32 -0.75 1.59 -4.60
CA THR A 32 -1.27 1.23 -3.28
C THR A 32 -0.51 1.95 -2.18
N MET A 33 0.81 2.04 -2.29
CA MET A 33 1.64 2.79 -1.34
C MET A 33 1.50 4.30 -1.51
N ALA A 34 1.31 4.79 -2.73
CA ALA A 34 1.04 6.20 -2.98
C ALA A 34 -0.27 6.64 -2.31
N ALA A 35 -1.34 5.85 -2.46
CA ALA A 35 -2.64 6.13 -1.85
C ALA A 35 -2.56 6.26 -0.32
N ARG A 36 -1.66 5.50 0.33
CA ARG A 36 -1.46 5.55 1.79
C ARG A 36 -0.68 6.77 2.29
N LYS A 37 -0.09 7.53 1.39
CA LYS A 37 0.55 8.81 1.78
C LYS A 37 -0.46 9.93 2.04
N LEU A 38 -1.76 9.70 1.82
CA LEU A 38 -2.85 10.68 1.98
C LEU A 38 -2.72 11.92 1.07
N MET A 39 -1.80 11.90 0.12
CA MET A 39 -1.53 12.98 -0.83
C MET A 39 -1.77 12.54 -2.28
N PHE A 40 -2.35 11.36 -2.47
CA PHE A 40 -2.64 10.79 -3.77
C PHE A 40 -4.13 10.91 -4.09
N ASP A 41 -4.44 11.54 -5.22
CA ASP A 41 -5.80 11.66 -5.74
C ASP A 41 -6.14 10.38 -6.52
N THR A 42 -6.96 9.52 -5.94
CA THR A 42 -7.34 8.24 -6.52
C THR A 42 -8.27 8.39 -7.72
N GLU A 43 -8.98 9.52 -7.85
CA GLU A 43 -9.84 9.80 -9.01
C GLU A 43 -9.00 10.25 -10.22
N LYS A 44 -8.00 11.10 -10.00
CA LYS A 44 -7.08 11.60 -11.04
C LYS A 44 -5.90 10.67 -11.30
N ASP A 45 -5.72 9.65 -10.47
CA ASP A 45 -4.59 8.70 -10.51
C ASP A 45 -3.21 9.38 -10.46
N GLY A 46 -3.07 10.35 -9.58
CA GLY A 46 -1.87 11.17 -9.45
C GLY A 46 -1.78 11.88 -8.12
N TRP A 47 -0.69 12.61 -7.89
CA TRP A 47 -0.54 13.40 -6.68
C TRP A 47 -1.55 14.55 -6.63
N ALA A 48 -2.14 14.79 -5.46
CA ALA A 48 -3.10 15.86 -5.19
C ALA A 48 -2.37 17.21 -5.11
N LYS A 49 -2.16 17.86 -6.24
CA LYS A 49 -1.37 19.09 -6.34
C LYS A 49 -1.79 20.17 -5.36
N GLU A 50 -3.08 20.42 -5.22
CA GLU A 50 -3.61 21.43 -4.28
C GLU A 50 -3.18 21.15 -2.83
N LEU A 51 -3.14 19.86 -2.45
CA LEU A 51 -2.70 19.43 -1.13
C LEU A 51 -1.18 19.56 -0.98
N LEU A 52 -0.43 19.19 -2.01
CA LEU A 52 1.04 19.37 -2.01
C LEU A 52 1.44 20.83 -1.89
N ASP A 53 0.79 21.71 -2.64
CA ASP A 53 1.02 23.16 -2.58
C ASP A 53 0.69 23.72 -1.18
N PHE A 54 -0.40 23.25 -0.56
CA PHE A 54 -0.79 23.64 0.79
C PHE A 54 0.23 23.25 1.87
N ILE A 55 0.82 22.06 1.76
CA ILE A 55 1.82 21.56 2.75
C ILE A 55 3.25 21.92 2.39
N GLY A 56 3.50 22.51 1.22
CA GLY A 56 4.82 22.95 0.78
C GLY A 56 5.73 21.81 0.32
N ILE A 57 5.17 20.68 -0.17
CA ILE A 57 5.92 19.53 -0.70
C ILE A 57 5.88 19.55 -2.22
N LYS A 58 7.04 19.35 -2.86
CA LYS A 58 7.12 19.19 -4.30
C LYS A 58 6.82 17.74 -4.70
N GLU A 59 6.15 17.56 -5.83
CA GLU A 59 5.81 16.23 -6.35
C GLU A 59 7.06 15.35 -6.54
N GLU A 60 8.15 15.93 -7.02
CA GLU A 60 9.43 15.24 -7.23
C GLU A 60 10.00 14.64 -5.95
N SER A 61 9.65 15.23 -4.79
CA SER A 61 10.09 14.73 -3.47
C SER A 61 9.37 13.45 -3.04
N LEU A 62 8.26 13.10 -3.68
CA LEU A 62 7.48 11.89 -3.39
C LEU A 62 7.83 10.72 -4.29
N GLY A 63 8.47 10.98 -5.45
CA GLY A 63 8.75 9.99 -6.49
C GLY A 63 7.58 9.71 -7.40
N LYS A 64 7.88 9.18 -8.58
CA LYS A 64 6.88 8.79 -9.58
C LYS A 64 6.03 7.64 -9.07
N VAL A 65 4.80 7.58 -9.53
CA VAL A 65 3.90 6.45 -9.29
C VAL A 65 3.88 5.56 -10.52
N LEU A 66 4.16 4.29 -10.35
CA LEU A 66 4.20 3.29 -11.41
C LEU A 66 3.19 2.17 -11.12
N PRO A 67 2.81 1.37 -12.13
CA PRO A 67 2.06 0.14 -11.91
C PRO A 67 2.82 -0.82 -10.97
N THR A 68 2.06 -1.58 -10.19
CA THR A 68 2.59 -2.48 -9.17
C THR A 68 3.54 -3.57 -9.70
N ASP A 69 3.37 -3.98 -10.95
CA ASP A 69 4.18 -5.00 -11.63
C ASP A 69 5.38 -4.45 -12.41
N SER A 70 5.70 -3.17 -12.25
CA SER A 70 6.79 -2.52 -13.00
C SER A 70 8.16 -3.05 -12.58
N VAL A 71 9.02 -3.36 -13.55
CA VAL A 71 10.43 -3.63 -13.30
C VAL A 71 11.15 -2.30 -13.07
N ILE A 72 11.72 -2.11 -11.88
CA ILE A 72 12.37 -0.87 -11.44
C ILE A 72 13.90 -0.93 -11.51
N GLY A 73 14.43 -2.02 -12.00
CA GLY A 73 15.86 -2.23 -12.20
C GLY A 73 16.25 -3.69 -12.00
N LYS A 74 17.55 -3.93 -11.91
CA LYS A 74 18.11 -5.26 -11.67
C LYS A 74 19.16 -5.18 -10.58
N ILE A 75 19.31 -6.24 -9.83
CA ILE A 75 20.34 -6.37 -8.78
C ILE A 75 21.11 -7.67 -8.96
N ARG A 76 22.40 -7.62 -8.63
CA ARG A 76 23.27 -8.80 -8.54
C ARG A 76 23.52 -9.25 -7.11
N ARG A 77 23.15 -8.41 -6.13
CA ARG A 77 23.37 -8.68 -4.72
C ARG A 77 22.21 -8.21 -3.86
N PHE A 78 21.89 -9.01 -2.85
CA PHE A 78 20.92 -8.66 -1.82
C PHE A 78 21.50 -8.98 -0.43
N GLY A 79 21.88 -7.94 0.30
CA GLY A 79 22.57 -8.12 1.58
C GLY A 79 23.91 -8.85 1.39
N THR A 80 24.04 -10.01 2.00
CA THR A 80 25.20 -10.90 1.88
C THR A 80 25.09 -11.92 0.74
N VAL A 81 23.90 -12.03 0.12
CA VAL A 81 23.64 -13.00 -0.96
C VAL A 81 24.01 -12.38 -2.30
N GLU A 82 24.88 -13.04 -3.05
CA GLU A 82 25.24 -12.71 -4.41
C GLU A 82 24.56 -13.67 -5.38
N PHE A 83 23.92 -13.13 -6.41
CA PHE A 83 23.25 -13.91 -7.46
C PHE A 83 24.23 -14.24 -8.58
N THR A 84 24.09 -15.39 -9.20
CA THR A 84 24.90 -15.81 -10.36
C THR A 84 24.67 -14.92 -11.56
N GLU A 85 23.48 -14.33 -11.69
CA GLU A 85 23.09 -13.39 -12.74
C GLU A 85 22.29 -12.23 -12.16
N GLU A 86 22.06 -11.20 -12.96
CA GLU A 86 21.23 -10.06 -12.57
C GLU A 86 19.76 -10.48 -12.47
N VAL A 87 19.17 -10.18 -11.31
CA VAL A 87 17.76 -10.49 -11.01
C VAL A 87 16.93 -9.22 -11.15
N PRO A 88 15.83 -9.23 -11.91
CA PRO A 88 14.94 -8.08 -11.99
C PRO A 88 14.27 -7.82 -10.63
N VAL A 89 14.17 -6.55 -10.27
CA VAL A 89 13.40 -6.09 -9.12
C VAL A 89 12.07 -5.54 -9.62
N ILE A 90 11.01 -6.17 -9.17
CA ILE A 90 9.65 -5.81 -9.53
C ILE A 90 9.07 -4.97 -8.41
N LEU A 91 8.42 -3.87 -8.76
CA LEU A 91 7.71 -3.02 -7.83
C LEU A 91 6.51 -3.81 -7.28
N GLY A 92 6.53 -4.02 -5.98
CA GLY A 92 5.41 -4.59 -5.26
C GLY A 92 4.40 -3.52 -4.86
N GLY A 93 3.74 -3.73 -3.75
CA GLY A 93 2.76 -2.82 -3.19
C GLY A 93 2.54 -3.08 -1.71
N HIS A 94 1.46 -2.56 -1.19
CA HIS A 94 1.06 -2.85 0.17
C HIS A 94 0.74 -4.34 0.34
N ASP A 95 1.23 -4.94 1.39
CA ASP A 95 1.17 -6.38 1.65
C ASP A 95 -0.26 -6.96 1.61
N CYS A 96 -1.21 -6.32 2.30
CA CYS A 96 -2.61 -6.73 2.25
C CYS A 96 -3.18 -6.71 0.84
N ASP A 97 -2.88 -5.66 0.05
CA ASP A 97 -3.43 -5.51 -1.30
C ASP A 97 -2.86 -6.55 -2.26
N LEU A 98 -1.58 -6.90 -2.10
CA LEU A 98 -0.96 -7.98 -2.87
C LEU A 98 -1.42 -9.36 -2.39
N GLY A 99 -1.67 -9.51 -1.09
CA GLY A 99 -2.28 -10.72 -0.53
C GLY A 99 -3.65 -11.00 -1.14
N ILE A 100 -4.48 -9.98 -1.32
CA ILE A 100 -5.79 -10.09 -1.99
C ILE A 100 -5.62 -10.63 -3.41
N VAL A 101 -4.68 -10.09 -4.18
CA VAL A 101 -4.39 -10.59 -5.54
C VAL A 101 -3.88 -12.03 -5.52
N GLY A 102 -3.00 -12.35 -4.56
CA GLY A 102 -2.47 -13.71 -4.39
C GLY A 102 -3.53 -14.76 -4.07
N LEU A 103 -4.63 -14.34 -3.45
CA LEU A 103 -5.80 -15.19 -3.20
C LEU A 103 -6.71 -15.35 -4.43
N GLY A 104 -6.35 -14.77 -5.57
CA GLY A 104 -7.14 -14.83 -6.81
C GLY A 104 -8.31 -13.84 -6.83
N VAL A 105 -8.37 -12.89 -5.90
CA VAL A 105 -9.38 -11.82 -5.93
C VAL A 105 -9.10 -10.92 -7.12
N GLY A 106 -10.12 -10.69 -7.94
CA GLY A 106 -10.01 -9.93 -9.18
C GLY A 106 -10.12 -10.78 -10.44
N ASP A 107 -10.20 -12.10 -10.31
CA ASP A 107 -10.64 -12.97 -11.40
C ASP A 107 -12.13 -12.68 -11.70
N GLU A 108 -12.40 -12.31 -12.94
CA GLU A 108 -13.76 -11.90 -13.35
C GLU A 108 -14.78 -13.04 -13.34
N ARG A 109 -14.31 -14.27 -13.25
CA ARG A 109 -15.17 -15.46 -13.33
C ARG A 109 -15.98 -15.69 -12.07
N GLU A 110 -15.42 -15.31 -10.91
CA GLU A 110 -16.14 -15.46 -9.63
C GLU A 110 -15.84 -14.26 -8.70
N PRO A 111 -16.87 -13.63 -8.11
CA PRO A 111 -16.65 -12.59 -7.11
C PRO A 111 -16.10 -13.24 -5.84
N VAL A 112 -14.86 -12.92 -5.49
CA VAL A 112 -14.17 -13.40 -4.30
C VAL A 112 -13.99 -12.23 -3.33
N ILE A 113 -14.34 -12.46 -2.07
CA ILE A 113 -14.02 -11.56 -0.96
C ILE A 113 -12.90 -12.23 -0.18
N ALA A 114 -11.79 -11.52 -0.01
CA ALA A 114 -10.71 -11.96 0.86
C ALA A 114 -10.97 -11.53 2.29
N ASP A 115 -10.74 -12.44 3.21
CA ASP A 115 -10.64 -12.16 4.63
C ASP A 115 -9.15 -12.25 5.03
N ILE A 116 -8.59 -11.11 5.48
CA ILE A 116 -7.18 -11.02 5.87
C ILE A 116 -7.15 -10.74 7.36
N THR A 117 -6.98 -11.80 8.12
CA THR A 117 -6.97 -11.77 9.57
C THR A 117 -5.56 -11.69 10.12
N GLY A 118 -5.27 -10.67 10.90
CA GLY A 118 -4.05 -10.46 11.65
C GLY A 118 -4.37 -9.80 13.00
N THR A 119 -3.62 -8.80 13.40
CA THR A 119 -3.97 -7.94 14.54
C THR A 119 -5.32 -7.26 14.30
N TYR A 120 -5.53 -6.85 13.07
CA TYR A 120 -6.78 -6.33 12.51
C TYR A 120 -7.40 -7.38 11.60
N ASP A 121 -8.68 -7.20 11.31
CA ASP A 121 -9.44 -8.00 10.36
C ASP A 121 -9.89 -7.12 9.20
N HIS A 122 -9.66 -7.59 7.97
CA HIS A 122 -9.95 -6.85 6.75
C HIS A 122 -10.72 -7.73 5.78
N LEU A 123 -11.99 -7.42 5.58
CA LEU A 123 -12.76 -7.97 4.47
C LEU A 123 -12.53 -7.10 3.24
N ALA A 124 -11.93 -7.65 2.21
CA ALA A 124 -11.52 -6.92 1.04
C ALA A 124 -12.04 -7.52 -0.27
N TYR A 125 -12.41 -6.65 -1.18
CA TYR A 125 -12.85 -6.98 -2.53
C TYR A 125 -12.14 -6.09 -3.55
N LEU A 126 -11.75 -6.66 -4.69
CA LEU A 126 -11.16 -5.91 -5.79
C LEU A 126 -12.22 -5.59 -6.85
N ALA A 127 -12.57 -4.32 -6.97
CA ALA A 127 -13.54 -3.85 -7.92
C ALA A 127 -12.88 -3.28 -9.18
N LYS A 128 -13.53 -3.38 -10.33
CA LYS A 128 -13.11 -2.70 -11.56
C LYS A 128 -13.36 -1.20 -11.48
N GLY A 129 -12.47 -0.44 -12.09
CA GLY A 129 -12.54 1.02 -12.18
C GLY A 129 -12.11 1.74 -10.92
N ASN A 130 -12.08 3.06 -11.02
CA ASN A 130 -11.80 3.93 -9.88
C ASN A 130 -13.09 4.19 -9.11
N LEU A 131 -13.23 3.52 -7.97
CA LEU A 131 -14.37 3.69 -7.10
C LEU A 131 -14.05 4.65 -5.95
N ASN A 132 -14.95 5.60 -5.73
CA ASN A 132 -14.96 6.42 -4.53
C ASN A 132 -16.24 6.11 -3.73
N LEU A 133 -16.17 5.10 -2.86
CA LEU A 133 -17.32 4.67 -2.06
C LEU A 133 -17.74 5.74 -1.06
N LYS A 134 -16.81 6.51 -0.52
CA LYS A 134 -17.11 7.61 0.41
C LYS A 134 -17.98 8.67 -0.24
N LYS A 135 -17.74 8.99 -1.52
CA LYS A 135 -18.57 9.91 -2.31
C LYS A 135 -19.95 9.33 -2.62
N ARG A 136 -20.02 8.01 -2.84
CA ARG A 136 -21.29 7.33 -3.18
C ARG A 136 -22.14 6.98 -1.97
N ARG A 137 -21.51 6.67 -0.83
CA ARG A 137 -22.13 6.28 0.43
C ARG A 137 -21.33 6.88 1.60
N PRO A 138 -21.51 8.17 1.92
CA PRO A 138 -20.74 8.87 2.95
C PRO A 138 -20.84 8.23 4.34
N GLU A 139 -22.00 7.62 4.65
CA GLU A 139 -22.28 6.91 5.89
C GLU A 139 -21.72 5.48 5.93
N GLY A 140 -21.22 4.99 4.79
CA GLY A 140 -20.68 3.63 4.69
C GLY A 140 -19.38 3.46 5.47
N LYS A 141 -19.22 2.27 6.06
CA LYS A 141 -18.01 1.87 6.78
C LYS A 141 -16.98 1.17 5.88
N VAL A 142 -17.33 0.96 4.61
CA VAL A 142 -16.43 0.38 3.61
C VAL A 142 -15.74 1.52 2.87
N GLU A 143 -14.42 1.46 2.84
CA GLU A 143 -13.57 2.41 2.13
C GLU A 143 -13.16 1.88 0.77
N SER A 144 -12.69 2.77 -0.10
CA SER A 144 -12.10 2.37 -1.37
C SER A 144 -10.93 3.26 -1.72
N TYR A 145 -9.91 2.64 -2.32
CA TYR A 145 -8.70 3.32 -2.80
C TYR A 145 -8.13 2.59 -4.02
N SER A 146 -7.12 3.17 -4.65
CA SER A 146 -6.48 2.60 -5.84
C SER A 146 -5.95 1.20 -5.58
N GLY A 147 -6.40 0.25 -6.39
CA GLY A 147 -5.98 -1.14 -6.29
C GLY A 147 -4.62 -1.43 -6.95
N PRO A 148 -4.02 -2.60 -6.66
CA PRO A 148 -2.72 -2.99 -7.19
C PRO A 148 -2.76 -3.28 -8.70
N LEU A 149 -3.87 -3.77 -9.22
CA LEU A 149 -4.04 -4.04 -10.64
C LEU A 149 -4.51 -2.76 -11.37
N LYS A 150 -4.13 -2.66 -12.64
CA LYS A 150 -4.54 -1.53 -13.48
C LYS A 150 -6.06 -1.40 -13.55
N ASN A 151 -6.56 -0.19 -13.37
CA ASN A 151 -7.99 0.13 -13.42
C ASN A 151 -8.82 -0.69 -12.41
N THR A 152 -8.29 -0.84 -11.19
CA THR A 152 -9.02 -1.47 -10.08
C THR A 152 -9.00 -0.58 -8.83
N SER A 153 -9.96 -0.84 -7.96
CA SER A 153 -10.01 -0.28 -6.61
C SER A 153 -10.15 -1.40 -5.60
N VAL A 154 -9.42 -1.32 -4.51
CA VAL A 154 -9.68 -2.12 -3.32
C VAL A 154 -10.83 -1.51 -2.57
N CYS A 155 -11.84 -2.31 -2.28
CA CYS A 155 -12.94 -1.97 -1.37
C CYS A 155 -12.71 -2.76 -0.09
N ILE A 156 -12.59 -2.08 1.04
CA ILE A 156 -12.17 -2.70 2.30
C ILE A 156 -13.08 -2.28 3.46
N GLY A 157 -13.53 -3.27 4.22
CA GLY A 157 -14.09 -3.09 5.56
C GLY A 157 -13.07 -3.56 6.58
N ALA A 158 -12.71 -2.69 7.53
CA ALA A 158 -11.73 -3.00 8.55
C ALA A 158 -12.38 -3.08 9.93
N PHE A 159 -11.96 -4.09 10.70
CA PHE A 159 -12.29 -4.25 12.10
C PHE A 159 -11.02 -4.09 12.93
N THR A 160 -11.08 -3.27 13.97
CA THR A 160 -9.88 -2.87 14.73
C THR A 160 -9.35 -3.93 15.67
N THR A 161 -10.09 -5.04 15.87
CA THR A 161 -9.69 -6.13 16.74
C THR A 161 -10.12 -7.46 16.16
N SER A 162 -9.14 -8.34 15.91
CA SER A 162 -9.36 -9.72 15.52
C SER A 162 -8.38 -10.62 16.28
N GLY A 163 -7.20 -10.88 15.75
CA GLY A 163 -6.17 -11.64 16.44
C GLY A 163 -5.79 -11.06 17.82
N ALA A 164 -5.74 -9.73 17.90
CA ALA A 164 -5.49 -9.06 19.19
C ALA A 164 -6.61 -9.31 20.23
N LEU A 165 -7.86 -9.46 19.81
CA LEU A 165 -8.97 -9.83 20.68
C LEU A 165 -8.83 -11.28 21.15
N LEU A 166 -8.44 -12.17 20.26
CA LEU A 166 -8.19 -13.57 20.59
C LEU A 166 -7.02 -13.70 21.59
N GLU A 167 -5.92 -13.01 21.33
CA GLU A 167 -4.78 -12.97 22.27
C GLU A 167 -5.18 -12.44 23.65
N TRP A 168 -5.91 -11.33 23.69
CA TRP A 168 -6.46 -10.79 24.91
C TRP A 168 -7.35 -11.81 25.63
N PHE A 169 -8.28 -12.47 24.92
CA PHE A 169 -9.19 -13.47 25.48
C PHE A 169 -8.41 -14.67 26.07
N MET A 170 -7.44 -15.20 25.32
CA MET A 170 -6.61 -16.32 25.78
C MET A 170 -5.86 -15.95 27.06
N LYS A 171 -5.26 -14.76 27.10
CA LYS A 171 -4.47 -14.29 28.21
C LYS A 171 -5.31 -13.93 29.45
N GLU A 172 -6.36 -13.12 29.27
CA GLU A 172 -7.08 -12.51 30.38
C GLU A 172 -8.24 -13.38 30.89
N ILE A 173 -8.81 -14.22 30.03
CA ILE A 173 -9.98 -15.04 30.38
C ILE A 173 -9.61 -16.50 30.58
N ILE A 174 -8.82 -17.08 29.69
CA ILE A 174 -8.41 -18.49 29.78
C ILE A 174 -7.19 -18.65 30.70
N GLY A 175 -6.34 -17.63 30.85
CA GLY A 175 -5.11 -17.70 31.62
C GLY A 175 -3.96 -18.42 30.92
N ASP A 176 -4.05 -18.59 29.58
CA ASP A 176 -2.99 -19.15 28.76
C ASP A 176 -1.99 -18.05 28.40
N THR A 177 -0.76 -18.21 28.83
CA THR A 177 0.35 -17.27 28.62
C THR A 177 1.43 -17.85 27.71
N SER A 178 1.15 -18.95 27.00
CA SER A 178 2.11 -19.64 26.11
C SER A 178 2.35 -18.88 24.80
#